data_af2e5d422f4e67aebfe01ea44296604a
#
_entry.id   af2e5d422f4e67aebfe01ea44296604a
#
_cell.length_a   1.000
_cell.length_b   1.000
_cell.length_c   1.000
_cell.angle_alpha   90.00
_cell.angle_beta   90.00
_cell.angle_gamma   90.00
#
_symmetry.space_group_name_H-M   'P 1'
#
loop_
_entity.id
_entity.type
_entity.pdbx_description
1 polymer ?
#
loop_
_entity_poly.entity_id
_entity_poly.type
_entity_poly.pdbx_seq_one_letter_code
_entity_poly.pdbx_strand_id
1 'polypeptide(L)'
;MKGKKLLARLLSCRLNGRDRSDAVADNILLLDYLREKVGLTGTKTGCDGGECGACTVLIDDKPTLSCLTLAATVQGRRVDTIESLGRDGQLSAVQRGFHEKLGSQCGYCTPGFIMASAGLLRRNPDPSDHEILEALGSNICRCTGYVKIIEAVKYAVALGEQGVAP
;
A
#
# COMPACT_ATOMS: atom_id res chain seq x y z
N MET A 1 -34.59 14.87 -14.87
CA MET A 1 -33.55 15.04 -13.85
C MET A 1 -32.31 15.64 -14.52
N LYS A 2 -31.94 16.89 -14.22
CA LYS A 2 -30.74 17.52 -14.76
C LYS A 2 -29.52 16.84 -14.11
N GLY A 3 -28.70 16.13 -14.88
CA GLY A 3 -27.50 15.48 -14.40
C GLY A 3 -26.60 16.50 -13.72
N LYS A 4 -26.29 16.28 -12.44
CA LYS A 4 -25.35 17.08 -11.68
C LYS A 4 -23.99 16.93 -12.37
N LYS A 5 -23.50 18.00 -13.01
CA LYS A 5 -22.17 18.01 -13.62
C LYS A 5 -21.17 17.80 -12.51
N LEU A 6 -20.57 16.60 -12.42
CA LEU A 6 -19.49 16.33 -11.48
C LEU A 6 -18.37 17.33 -11.81
N LEU A 7 -18.04 18.16 -10.84
CA LEU A 7 -16.89 19.06 -10.97
C LEU A 7 -15.63 18.18 -10.98
N ALA A 8 -14.85 18.33 -12.03
CA ALA A 8 -13.54 17.70 -12.13
C ALA A 8 -12.49 18.69 -11.67
N ARG A 9 -11.55 18.24 -10.86
CA ARG A 9 -10.37 19.01 -10.46
C ARG A 9 -9.10 18.37 -11.02
N LEU A 10 -8.07 19.15 -11.17
CA LEU A 10 -6.74 18.66 -11.49
C LEU A 10 -6.10 18.15 -10.18
N LEU A 11 -5.85 16.85 -10.10
CA LEU A 11 -5.05 16.22 -9.06
C LEU A 11 -3.61 16.12 -9.57
N SER A 12 -2.68 16.73 -8.86
CA SER A 12 -1.25 16.58 -9.10
C SER A 12 -0.59 15.97 -7.88
N CYS A 13 0.09 14.85 -8.04
CA CYS A 13 0.79 14.14 -6.95
C CYS A 13 2.03 13.43 -7.51
N ARG A 14 2.92 13.01 -6.60
CA ARG A 14 4.04 12.13 -6.96
C ARG A 14 3.65 10.69 -6.71
N LEU A 15 3.33 9.96 -7.78
CA LEU A 15 2.87 8.58 -7.72
C LEU A 15 3.98 7.62 -8.13
N ASN A 16 4.38 6.72 -7.23
CA ASN A 16 5.44 5.73 -7.45
C ASN A 16 6.73 6.38 -7.99
N GLY A 17 7.11 7.52 -7.40
CA GLY A 17 8.31 8.28 -7.75
C GLY A 17 8.20 9.13 -9.02
N ARG A 18 7.03 9.17 -9.69
CA ARG A 18 6.80 9.97 -10.92
C ARG A 18 5.74 11.04 -10.67
N ASP A 19 6.00 12.24 -11.14
CA ASP A 19 5.00 13.31 -11.11
C ASP A 19 3.85 12.98 -12.07
N ARG A 20 2.64 13.15 -11.56
CA ARG A 20 1.42 12.82 -12.29
C ARG A 20 0.35 13.90 -12.07
N SER A 21 -0.38 14.22 -13.14
CA SER A 21 -1.50 15.16 -13.10
C SER A 21 -2.67 14.61 -13.90
N ASP A 22 -3.82 14.44 -13.25
CA ASP A 22 -5.03 13.90 -13.86
C ASP A 22 -6.26 14.74 -13.47
N ALA A 23 -7.21 14.87 -14.38
CA ALA A 23 -8.52 15.39 -14.04
C ALA A 23 -9.33 14.30 -13.30
N VAL A 24 -9.75 14.55 -12.08
CA VAL A 24 -10.49 13.60 -11.25
C VAL A 24 -11.81 14.20 -10.75
N ALA A 25 -12.82 13.37 -10.52
CA ALA A 25 -14.02 13.81 -9.82
C ALA A 25 -13.71 14.11 -8.35
N ASP A 26 -14.38 15.11 -7.77
CA ASP A 26 -14.11 15.53 -6.39
C ASP A 26 -14.33 14.43 -5.34
N ASN A 27 -15.22 13.48 -5.63
CA ASN A 27 -15.61 12.40 -4.73
C ASN A 27 -14.97 11.05 -5.05
N ILE A 28 -14.03 10.98 -5.98
CA ILE A 28 -13.36 9.71 -6.29
C ILE A 28 -12.47 9.27 -5.12
N LEU A 29 -12.58 8.00 -4.74
CA LEU A 29 -11.68 7.41 -3.76
C LEU A 29 -10.29 7.20 -4.35
N LEU A 30 -9.27 7.29 -3.51
CA LEU A 30 -7.90 7.04 -3.94
C LEU A 30 -7.74 5.62 -4.50
N LEU A 31 -8.42 4.64 -3.92
CA LEU A 31 -8.45 3.26 -4.41
C LEU A 31 -8.94 3.18 -5.86
N ASP A 32 -10.08 3.80 -6.17
CA ASP A 32 -10.67 3.78 -7.51
C ASP A 32 -9.80 4.55 -8.51
N TYR A 33 -9.24 5.69 -8.09
CA TYR A 33 -8.29 6.44 -8.90
C TYR A 33 -7.08 5.59 -9.28
N LEU A 34 -6.46 4.91 -8.30
CA LEU A 34 -5.29 4.07 -8.55
C LEU A 34 -5.60 2.90 -9.49
N ARG A 35 -6.69 2.19 -9.24
CA ARG A 35 -7.05 0.98 -9.98
C ARG A 35 -7.65 1.26 -11.36
N GLU A 36 -8.67 2.12 -11.40
CA GLU A 36 -9.51 2.27 -12.60
C GLU A 36 -8.97 3.35 -13.54
N LYS A 37 -8.35 4.40 -13.00
CA LYS A 37 -7.85 5.49 -13.83
C LYS A 37 -6.36 5.36 -14.15
N VAL A 38 -5.56 4.96 -13.17
CA VAL A 38 -4.11 4.80 -13.36
C VAL A 38 -3.74 3.41 -13.85
N GLY A 39 -4.52 2.38 -13.51
CA GLY A 39 -4.26 1.00 -13.87
C GLY A 39 -3.31 0.27 -12.87
N LEU A 40 -3.08 0.84 -11.68
CA LEU A 40 -2.29 0.22 -10.62
C LEU A 40 -3.16 -0.75 -9.81
N THR A 41 -3.31 -1.96 -10.31
CA THR A 41 -4.24 -2.98 -9.78
C THR A 41 -3.67 -3.79 -8.61
N GLY A 42 -2.43 -3.57 -8.22
CA GLY A 42 -1.80 -4.20 -7.06
C GLY A 42 -2.47 -3.83 -5.74
N THR A 43 -2.97 -2.59 -5.62
CA THR A 43 -3.83 -2.17 -4.51
C THR A 43 -5.20 -2.84 -4.64
N LYS A 44 -5.66 -3.61 -3.63
CA LYS A 44 -6.83 -4.49 -3.74
C LYS A 44 -8.05 -3.94 -3.01
N THR A 45 -9.24 -4.28 -3.53
CA THR A 45 -10.54 -3.98 -2.90
C THR A 45 -11.02 -5.22 -2.15
N GLY A 46 -10.94 -5.24 -0.82
CA GLY A 46 -11.32 -6.42 -0.03
C GLY A 46 -12.61 -6.27 0.78
N CYS A 47 -13.03 -5.05 1.14
CA CYS A 47 -14.19 -4.85 2.03
C CYS A 47 -14.96 -3.57 1.79
N ASP A 48 -14.58 -2.55 1.15
CA ASP A 48 -15.23 -1.22 1.00
C ASP A 48 -15.56 -0.48 2.32
N GLY A 49 -15.16 -1.02 3.49
CA GLY A 49 -15.51 -0.50 4.82
C GLY A 49 -14.31 -0.05 5.66
N GLY A 50 -13.08 -0.13 5.13
CA GLY A 50 -11.88 0.28 5.88
C GLY A 50 -11.37 -0.74 6.90
N GLU A 51 -11.79 -2.00 6.80
CA GLU A 51 -11.52 -3.04 7.81
C GLU A 51 -10.37 -3.98 7.43
N CYS A 52 -10.27 -4.37 6.14
CA CYS A 52 -9.42 -5.50 5.75
C CYS A 52 -7.96 -5.14 5.43
N GLY A 53 -7.63 -3.88 5.22
CA GLY A 53 -6.27 -3.43 4.91
C GLY A 53 -5.72 -3.79 3.53
N ALA A 54 -6.46 -4.54 2.68
CA ALA A 54 -5.99 -4.96 1.36
C ALA A 54 -5.70 -3.77 0.41
N CYS A 55 -6.28 -2.61 0.70
CA CYS A 55 -6.12 -1.37 -0.05
C CYS A 55 -5.03 -0.44 0.51
N THR A 56 -4.19 -0.89 1.42
CA THR A 56 -3.14 -0.08 2.02
C THR A 56 -2.14 0.41 0.98
N VAL A 57 -1.87 1.71 1.01
CA VAL A 57 -0.82 2.42 0.25
C VAL A 57 0.00 3.25 1.21
N LEU A 58 1.15 3.79 0.81
CA LEU A 58 1.87 4.77 1.60
C LEU A 58 1.58 6.18 1.06
N ILE A 59 1.18 7.08 1.94
CA ILE A 59 1.08 8.51 1.66
C ILE A 59 2.08 9.23 2.55
N ASP A 60 3.13 9.80 1.95
CA ASP A 60 4.29 10.37 2.66
C ASP A 60 4.83 9.40 3.72
N ASP A 61 5.12 8.16 3.32
CA ASP A 61 5.59 7.01 4.12
C ASP A 61 4.62 6.45 5.17
N LYS A 62 3.41 6.99 5.28
CA LYS A 62 2.42 6.54 6.26
C LYS A 62 1.46 5.54 5.64
N PRO A 63 1.32 4.32 6.18
CA PRO A 63 0.30 3.37 5.76
C PRO A 63 -1.10 4.01 5.87
N THR A 64 -1.84 3.96 4.79
CA THR A 64 -3.14 4.63 4.68
C THR A 64 -4.10 3.76 3.86
N LEU A 65 -5.35 3.65 4.31
CA LEU A 65 -6.39 2.92 3.60
C LEU A 65 -6.94 3.75 2.44
N SER A 66 -6.61 3.38 1.22
CA SER A 66 -7.02 4.13 0.03
C SER A 66 -8.54 4.10 -0.24
N CYS A 67 -9.27 3.10 0.28
CA CYS A 67 -10.72 3.03 0.20
C CYS A 67 -11.45 4.03 1.11
N LEU A 68 -10.77 4.62 2.09
CA LEU A 68 -11.31 5.68 2.96
C LEU A 68 -10.70 7.06 2.67
N THR A 69 -9.89 7.16 1.62
CA THR A 69 -9.17 8.38 1.27
C THR A 69 -9.72 8.94 -0.04
N LEU A 70 -10.11 10.20 -0.07
CA LEU A 70 -10.45 10.88 -1.33
C LEU A 70 -9.17 11.17 -2.11
N ALA A 71 -9.16 10.91 -3.42
CA ALA A 71 -8.00 11.20 -4.26
C ALA A 71 -7.59 12.69 -4.20
N ALA A 72 -8.55 13.58 -4.06
CA ALA A 72 -8.29 15.02 -3.93
C ALA A 72 -7.40 15.38 -2.72
N THR A 73 -7.36 14.56 -1.67
CA THR A 73 -6.59 14.85 -0.45
C THR A 73 -5.09 14.54 -0.58
N VAL A 74 -4.68 13.87 -1.66
CA VAL A 74 -3.26 13.60 -1.93
C VAL A 74 -2.63 14.62 -2.89
N GLN A 75 -3.29 15.76 -3.09
CA GLN A 75 -2.75 16.87 -3.87
C GLN A 75 -1.37 17.30 -3.34
N GLY A 76 -0.35 17.30 -4.20
CA GLY A 76 1.03 17.65 -3.86
C GLY A 76 1.78 16.66 -3.00
N ARG A 77 1.17 15.51 -2.67
CA ARG A 77 1.76 14.49 -1.79
C ARG A 77 2.41 13.35 -2.57
N ARG A 78 3.28 12.59 -1.89
CA ARG A 78 3.82 11.34 -2.40
C ARG A 78 2.88 10.19 -2.07
N VAL A 79 2.58 9.39 -3.07
CA VAL A 79 1.79 8.16 -2.95
C VAL A 79 2.61 7.00 -3.51
N ASP A 80 2.87 5.99 -2.70
CA ASP A 80 3.54 4.76 -3.11
C ASP A 80 2.57 3.58 -3.02
N THR A 81 2.53 2.77 -4.06
CA THR A 81 1.77 1.51 -4.12
C THR A 81 2.73 0.33 -4.19
N ILE A 82 2.20 -0.89 -4.11
CA ILE A 82 3.01 -2.12 -4.15
C ILE A 82 3.92 -2.19 -5.39
N GLU A 83 3.50 -1.59 -6.50
CA GLU A 83 4.25 -1.57 -7.75
C GLU A 83 5.55 -0.75 -7.67
N SER A 84 5.70 0.11 -6.65
CA SER A 84 6.91 0.93 -6.48
C SER A 84 8.00 0.27 -5.63
N LEU A 85 7.69 -0.81 -4.91
CA LEU A 85 8.63 -1.37 -3.92
C LEU A 85 9.76 -2.19 -4.56
N GLY A 86 9.51 -2.84 -5.69
CA GLY A 86 10.56 -3.52 -6.46
C GLY A 86 11.19 -2.58 -7.49
N ARG A 87 12.48 -2.73 -7.76
CA ARG A 87 13.19 -1.94 -8.79
C ARG A 87 14.07 -2.85 -9.64
N ASP A 88 14.14 -2.57 -10.92
CA ASP A 88 15.03 -3.26 -11.87
C ASP A 88 14.92 -4.79 -11.84
N GLY A 89 13.70 -5.29 -11.65
CA GLY A 89 13.41 -6.71 -11.54
C GLY A 89 13.79 -7.35 -10.20
N GLN A 90 14.26 -6.55 -9.24
CA GLN A 90 14.59 -7.03 -7.89
C GLN A 90 13.47 -6.71 -6.90
N LEU A 91 13.18 -7.67 -6.03
CA LEU A 91 12.23 -7.52 -4.94
C LEU A 91 12.84 -6.69 -3.82
N SER A 92 12.04 -5.82 -3.19
CA SER A 92 12.42 -5.19 -1.92
C SER A 92 12.61 -6.24 -0.81
N ALA A 93 13.26 -5.87 0.30
CA ALA A 93 13.47 -6.79 1.42
C ALA A 93 12.14 -7.37 1.95
N VAL A 94 11.09 -6.53 2.04
CA VAL A 94 9.76 -7.01 2.46
C VAL A 94 9.18 -8.00 1.44
N GLN A 95 9.22 -7.69 0.15
CA GLN A 95 8.74 -8.61 -0.90
C GLN A 95 9.52 -9.93 -0.89
N ARG A 96 10.83 -9.88 -0.71
CA ARG A 96 11.68 -11.08 -0.54
C ARG A 96 11.28 -11.88 0.69
N GLY A 97 11.03 -11.23 1.82
CA GLY A 97 10.55 -11.89 3.02
C GLY A 97 9.26 -12.69 2.76
N PHE A 98 8.28 -12.06 2.11
CA PHE A 98 7.03 -12.74 1.75
C PHE A 98 7.23 -13.89 0.78
N HIS A 99 8.16 -13.78 -0.15
CA HIS A 99 8.48 -14.86 -1.08
C HIS A 99 9.19 -16.03 -0.39
N GLU A 100 10.28 -15.76 0.34
CA GLU A 100 11.13 -16.80 0.91
C GLU A 100 10.53 -17.47 2.16
N LYS A 101 9.73 -16.74 2.94
CA LYS A 101 9.04 -17.31 4.12
C LYS A 101 7.62 -17.79 3.84
N LEU A 102 7.22 -17.82 2.57
CA LEU A 102 5.88 -18.26 2.16
C LEU A 102 4.77 -17.46 2.87
N GLY A 103 4.95 -16.15 3.02
CA GLY A 103 4.01 -15.22 3.65
C GLY A 103 2.72 -15.00 2.87
N SER A 104 2.51 -15.73 1.78
CA SER A 104 1.37 -15.61 0.88
C SER A 104 0.80 -16.98 0.54
N GLN A 105 -0.54 -17.08 0.42
CA GLN A 105 -1.23 -18.24 -0.16
C GLN A 105 -2.04 -17.79 -1.39
N CYS A 106 -3.28 -17.30 -1.23
CA CYS A 106 -4.05 -16.79 -2.37
C CYS A 106 -3.50 -15.48 -2.96
N GLY A 107 -2.69 -14.75 -2.20
CA GLY A 107 -2.04 -13.52 -2.64
C GLY A 107 -2.88 -12.24 -2.55
N TYR A 108 -4.18 -12.34 -2.25
CA TYR A 108 -5.08 -11.19 -2.33
C TYR A 108 -4.77 -10.09 -1.29
N CYS A 109 -4.52 -10.46 -0.04
CA CYS A 109 -4.16 -9.53 1.03
C CYS A 109 -2.68 -9.13 1.03
N THR A 110 -1.85 -9.87 0.31
CA THR A 110 -0.38 -9.73 0.34
C THR A 110 0.12 -8.32 0.04
N PRO A 111 -0.37 -7.61 -0.99
CA PRO A 111 0.06 -6.23 -1.24
C PRO A 111 -0.18 -5.30 -0.04
N GLY A 112 -1.34 -5.42 0.62
CA GLY A 112 -1.67 -4.60 1.79
C GLY A 112 -0.71 -4.85 2.96
N PHE A 113 -0.42 -6.13 3.28
CA PHE A 113 0.55 -6.48 4.31
C PHE A 113 1.96 -5.99 3.98
N ILE A 114 2.40 -6.12 2.73
CA ILE A 114 3.72 -5.63 2.29
C ILE A 114 3.78 -4.11 2.44
N MET A 115 2.75 -3.37 2.05
CA MET A 115 2.72 -1.91 2.20
C MET A 115 2.70 -1.47 3.66
N ALA A 116 1.93 -2.13 4.53
CA ALA A 116 1.93 -1.87 5.97
C ALA A 116 3.32 -2.12 6.58
N SER A 117 3.95 -3.24 6.23
CA SER A 117 5.31 -3.60 6.67
C SER A 117 6.36 -2.61 6.15
N ALA A 118 6.29 -2.21 4.89
CA ALA A 118 7.20 -1.23 4.33
C ALA A 118 7.09 0.13 5.04
N GLY A 119 5.88 0.56 5.36
CA GLY A 119 5.66 1.77 6.16
C GLY A 119 6.21 1.67 7.59
N LEU A 120 6.11 0.49 8.22
CA LEU A 120 6.73 0.24 9.52
C LEU A 120 8.26 0.37 9.42
N LEU A 121 8.88 -0.37 8.48
CA LEU A 121 10.34 -0.43 8.36
C LEU A 121 10.96 0.90 7.92
N ARG A 122 10.26 1.71 7.13
CA ARG A 122 10.70 3.08 6.82
C ARG A 122 10.75 3.99 8.05
N ARG A 123 9.85 3.79 9.01
CA ARG A 123 9.79 4.55 10.26
C ARG A 123 10.73 4.00 11.33
N ASN A 124 10.79 2.69 11.45
CA ASN A 124 11.60 1.96 12.42
C ASN A 124 12.22 0.74 11.72
N PRO A 125 13.53 0.77 11.38
CA PRO A 125 14.18 -0.34 10.66
C PRO A 125 14.46 -1.56 11.54
N ASP A 126 14.34 -1.45 12.86
CA ASP A 126 14.53 -2.55 13.83
C ASP A 126 13.32 -2.61 14.80
N PRO A 127 12.13 -2.98 14.29
CA PRO A 127 10.93 -3.01 15.11
C PRO A 127 10.91 -4.23 16.04
N SER A 128 10.41 -4.02 17.24
CA SER A 128 10.07 -5.10 18.16
C SER A 128 8.95 -5.99 17.60
N ASP A 129 8.82 -7.20 18.15
CA ASP A 129 7.72 -8.12 17.81
C ASP A 129 6.34 -7.47 18.02
N HIS A 130 6.21 -6.68 19.07
CA HIS A 130 4.96 -5.96 19.36
C HIS A 130 4.63 -4.93 18.27
N GLU A 131 5.60 -4.13 17.83
CA GLU A 131 5.40 -3.15 16.77
C GLU A 131 5.07 -3.80 15.43
N ILE A 132 5.66 -4.97 15.14
CA ILE A 132 5.30 -5.77 13.95
C ILE A 132 3.83 -6.20 14.05
N LEU A 133 3.40 -6.78 15.17
CA LEU A 133 2.03 -7.23 15.37
C LEU A 133 1.04 -6.06 15.29
N GLU A 134 1.35 -4.92 15.88
CA GLU A 134 0.54 -3.71 15.84
C GLU A 134 0.38 -3.20 14.40
N ALA A 135 1.49 -3.09 13.66
CA ALA A 135 1.46 -2.63 12.27
C ALA A 135 0.65 -3.55 11.35
N LEU A 136 0.73 -4.88 11.56
CA LEU A 136 0.00 -5.87 10.79
C LEU A 136 -1.47 -6.03 11.23
N GLY A 137 -1.82 -5.57 12.43
CA GLY A 137 -3.17 -5.69 13.00
C GLY A 137 -4.26 -4.96 12.20
N SER A 138 -3.90 -4.04 11.32
CA SER A 138 -4.82 -3.36 10.42
C SER A 138 -5.15 -4.17 9.15
N ASN A 139 -4.56 -5.35 8.97
CA ASN A 139 -4.70 -6.17 7.78
C ASN A 139 -5.29 -7.54 8.11
N ILE A 140 -6.21 -8.03 7.27
CA ILE A 140 -6.87 -9.33 7.46
C ILE A 140 -6.40 -10.32 6.39
N CYS A 141 -5.98 -11.50 6.85
CA CYS A 141 -5.70 -12.64 5.98
C CYS A 141 -6.57 -13.84 6.37
N ARG A 142 -7.32 -14.39 5.43
CA ARG A 142 -8.17 -15.57 5.66
C ARG A 142 -7.44 -16.91 5.50
N CYS A 143 -6.24 -16.90 4.90
CA CYS A 143 -5.58 -18.13 4.45
C CYS A 143 -4.42 -18.57 5.34
N THR A 144 -3.50 -17.63 5.72
CA THR A 144 -2.16 -17.97 6.23
C THR A 144 -2.10 -18.25 7.72
N GLY A 145 -3.11 -17.84 8.50
CA GLY A 145 -3.04 -17.86 9.97
C GLY A 145 -1.98 -16.90 10.55
N TYR A 146 -1.47 -15.95 9.75
CA TYR A 146 -0.56 -14.85 10.10
C TYR A 146 0.89 -15.24 10.43
N VAL A 147 1.16 -16.45 10.94
CA VAL A 147 2.51 -16.87 11.39
C VAL A 147 3.55 -16.62 10.31
N LYS A 148 3.30 -17.06 9.08
CA LYS A 148 4.24 -16.89 7.96
C LYS A 148 4.38 -15.43 7.51
N ILE A 149 3.34 -14.61 7.68
CA ILE A 149 3.41 -13.18 7.41
C ILE A 149 4.35 -12.50 8.42
N ILE A 150 4.22 -12.82 9.72
CA ILE A 150 5.09 -12.28 10.78
C ILE A 150 6.54 -12.71 10.54
N GLU A 151 6.79 -13.98 10.24
CA GLU A 151 8.11 -14.49 9.88
C GLU A 151 8.70 -13.77 8.66
N ALA A 152 7.87 -13.44 7.67
CA ALA A 152 8.29 -12.71 6.48
C ALA A 152 8.77 -11.29 6.81
N VAL A 153 8.06 -10.58 7.70
CA VAL A 153 8.48 -9.24 8.14
C VAL A 153 9.76 -9.31 8.97
N LYS A 154 9.87 -10.26 9.92
CA LYS A 154 11.10 -10.47 10.68
C LYS A 154 12.30 -10.79 9.78
N TYR A 155 12.09 -11.56 8.74
CA TYR A 155 13.13 -11.85 7.77
C TYR A 155 13.54 -10.61 6.97
N ALA A 156 12.58 -9.76 6.59
CA ALA A 156 12.87 -8.49 5.93
C ALA A 156 13.72 -7.56 6.83
N VAL A 157 13.43 -7.51 8.15
CA VAL A 157 14.25 -6.80 9.13
C VAL A 157 15.69 -7.33 9.11
N ALA A 158 15.86 -8.67 9.17
CA ALA A 158 17.20 -9.29 9.16
C ALA A 158 17.99 -9.06 7.85
N LEU A 159 17.30 -8.87 6.72
CA LEU A 159 17.94 -8.51 5.45
C LEU A 159 18.46 -7.06 5.44
N GLY A 160 17.96 -6.23 6.34
CA GLY A 160 18.20 -4.80 6.35
C GLY A 160 17.58 -4.13 5.12
N GLU A 161 16.52 -3.34 5.28
CA GLU A 161 16.09 -2.46 4.21
C GLU A 161 17.13 -1.36 3.98
N GLN A 162 18.20 -1.68 3.28
CA GLN A 162 19.04 -0.65 2.69
C GLN A 162 18.28 -0.09 1.49
N GLY A 163 17.51 0.98 1.77
CA GLY A 163 17.14 1.92 0.74
C GLY A 163 16.10 1.44 -0.26
N VAL A 164 14.82 1.52 0.09
CA VAL A 164 13.90 2.12 -0.84
C VAL A 164 14.11 3.63 -0.68
N ALA A 165 15.18 4.14 -1.29
CA ALA A 165 15.39 5.57 -1.42
C ALA A 165 14.20 6.19 -2.16
N PRO A 166 13.81 7.42 -1.82
CA PRO A 166 12.67 8.13 -2.37
C PRO A 166 12.71 8.26 -3.88
#